data_7c92e53259e36b53281673041632afdd
#
_entry.id   7c92e53259e36b53281673041632afdd
#
_cell.length_a   1.000
_cell.length_b   1.000
_cell.length_c   1.000
_cell.angle_alpha   90.00
_cell.angle_beta   90.00
_cell.angle_gamma   90.00
#
_symmetry.space_group_name_H-M   'P 1'
#
loop_
_entity.id
_entity.type
_entity.pdbx_description
1 polymer ?
#
loop_
_entity_poly.entity_id
_entity_poly.type
_entity_poly.pdbx_seq_one_letter_code
_entity_poly.pdbx_strand_id
1 'polypeptide(L)'
;MHADSSIAIIGGSITGPALSLLFHQAGFEDVHVYEATPSSAPQGGGVIGLDHVSLGVLDTIGVPQEEIVPFPSERVISIKVADRREAGRVQTLYPGRNTTWTLIHRALTRRIPSGTLHSGARLVGMDADRAGRAVLRFQDGSQASTDLVAFADGRKSIGRRLLDPDRPLRYAGYVAHRGQLDECPPELRDFWRYEPGGTEFNLFPIPLSRRVGTDWTFYLDASPQQFRVHFGADPTARTFVLPHQVSDRARRHVDAKAAEFLPPCAAALVHRTTQRMAAPVMDIAAPMRMVYPVGAARAVLLGDALAPVRPHTARGANNGIDQAAGLVNALAQHRRYRADLDAALDGWQARYLPIVAQSLQLGPQLGEAIGLGL
;
A
#
# COMPACT_ATOMS: atom_id res chain seq x y z
N MET A 1 7.46 -26.84 8.09
CA MET A 1 7.17 -26.76 6.62
C MET A 1 8.34 -27.33 5.86
N HIS A 2 8.09 -28.04 4.76
CA HIS A 2 9.09 -28.63 3.88
C HIS A 2 9.22 -27.78 2.61
N ALA A 3 10.14 -28.13 1.70
CA ALA A 3 10.29 -27.41 0.44
C ALA A 3 9.06 -27.51 -0.45
N ASP A 4 8.39 -28.66 -0.38
CA ASP A 4 7.16 -29.04 -1.08
C ASP A 4 5.87 -28.64 -0.35
N SER A 5 5.97 -27.95 0.81
CA SER A 5 4.80 -27.40 1.48
C SER A 5 4.10 -26.37 0.61
N SER A 6 2.78 -26.51 0.46
CA SER A 6 1.97 -25.62 -0.37
C SER A 6 1.76 -24.27 0.33
N ILE A 7 2.02 -23.19 -0.37
CA ILE A 7 1.90 -21.82 0.11
C ILE A 7 0.98 -21.03 -0.82
N ALA A 8 -0.12 -20.53 -0.29
CA ALA A 8 -1.02 -19.64 -0.99
C ALA A 8 -0.85 -18.20 -0.50
N ILE A 9 -0.60 -17.29 -1.40
CA ILE A 9 -0.51 -15.85 -1.15
C ILE A 9 -1.75 -15.19 -1.76
N ILE A 10 -2.52 -14.46 -0.95
CA ILE A 10 -3.72 -13.76 -1.40
C ILE A 10 -3.39 -12.28 -1.58
N GLY A 11 -3.44 -11.81 -2.83
CA GLY A 11 -3.15 -10.43 -3.23
C GLY A 11 -1.91 -10.31 -4.11
N GLY A 12 -2.06 -9.76 -5.30
CA GLY A 12 -1.03 -9.61 -6.35
C GLY A 12 -0.48 -8.19 -6.50
N SER A 13 -0.61 -7.30 -5.49
CA SER A 13 -0.12 -5.92 -5.59
C SER A 13 1.41 -5.83 -5.40
N ILE A 14 1.91 -5.34 -4.27
CA ILE A 14 3.35 -5.21 -3.99
C ILE A 14 3.81 -6.32 -3.05
N THR A 15 3.17 -6.43 -1.89
CA THR A 15 3.58 -7.35 -0.83
C THR A 15 3.52 -8.81 -1.26
N GLY A 16 2.44 -9.23 -1.96
CA GLY A 16 2.29 -10.62 -2.39
C GLY A 16 3.34 -11.06 -3.40
N PRO A 17 3.56 -10.34 -4.50
CA PRO A 17 4.65 -10.62 -5.43
C PRO A 17 6.05 -10.63 -4.79
N ALA A 18 6.35 -9.67 -3.91
CA ALA A 18 7.61 -9.65 -3.17
C ALA A 18 7.76 -10.90 -2.28
N LEU A 19 6.70 -11.28 -1.55
CA LEU A 19 6.65 -12.48 -0.72
C LEU A 19 6.86 -13.75 -1.54
N SER A 20 6.22 -13.85 -2.71
CA SER A 20 6.38 -14.99 -3.62
C SER A 20 7.83 -15.16 -4.08
N LEU A 21 8.47 -14.06 -4.50
CA LEU A 21 9.87 -14.09 -4.93
C LEU A 21 10.82 -14.47 -3.78
N LEU A 22 10.57 -13.96 -2.58
CA LEU A 22 11.33 -14.33 -1.38
C LEU A 22 11.18 -15.82 -1.04
N PHE A 23 9.98 -16.40 -1.15
CA PHE A 23 9.77 -17.83 -0.93
C PHE A 23 10.52 -18.68 -1.97
N HIS A 24 10.44 -18.35 -3.25
CA HIS A 24 11.18 -19.06 -4.29
C HIS A 24 12.69 -18.96 -4.05
N GLN A 25 13.21 -17.79 -3.70
CA GLN A 25 14.63 -17.63 -3.36
C GLN A 25 15.06 -18.47 -2.16
N ALA A 26 14.16 -18.63 -1.17
CA ALA A 26 14.39 -19.49 -0.02
C ALA A 26 14.21 -20.98 -0.32
N GLY A 27 13.90 -21.37 -1.57
CA GLY A 27 13.77 -22.76 -2.01
C GLY A 27 12.45 -23.42 -1.62
N PHE A 28 11.36 -22.64 -1.54
CA PHE A 28 9.99 -23.16 -1.52
C PHE A 28 9.50 -23.26 -2.97
N GLU A 29 8.96 -24.41 -3.36
CA GLU A 29 8.64 -24.73 -4.76
C GLU A 29 7.15 -24.55 -5.06
N ASP A 30 6.26 -24.95 -4.13
CA ASP A 30 4.81 -24.88 -4.30
C ASP A 30 4.23 -23.58 -3.74
N VAL A 31 4.43 -22.47 -4.50
CA VAL A 31 4.01 -21.12 -4.12
C VAL A 31 3.07 -20.55 -5.17
N HIS A 32 1.85 -20.17 -4.75
CA HIS A 32 0.82 -19.61 -5.61
C HIS A 32 0.35 -18.25 -5.12
N VAL A 33 0.21 -17.28 -6.03
CA VAL A 33 -0.33 -15.95 -5.78
C VAL A 33 -1.71 -15.84 -6.43
N TYR A 34 -2.73 -15.55 -5.65
CA TYR A 34 -4.11 -15.38 -6.12
C TYR A 34 -4.50 -13.91 -6.05
N GLU A 35 -4.75 -13.30 -7.21
CA GLU A 35 -5.13 -11.90 -7.34
C GLU A 35 -6.58 -11.79 -7.85
N ALA A 36 -7.39 -11.02 -7.12
CA ALA A 36 -8.81 -10.84 -7.44
C ALA A 36 -9.05 -10.05 -8.73
N THR A 37 -8.11 -9.20 -9.12
CA THR A 37 -8.20 -8.35 -10.31
C THR A 37 -7.77 -9.12 -11.54
N PRO A 38 -8.58 -9.16 -12.62
CA PRO A 38 -8.16 -9.75 -13.89
C PRO A 38 -6.93 -9.04 -14.47
N SER A 39 -6.08 -9.77 -15.17
CA SER A 39 -4.88 -9.22 -15.81
C SER A 39 -5.17 -8.12 -16.86
N SER A 40 -6.37 -8.16 -17.46
CA SER A 40 -6.85 -7.16 -18.42
C SER A 40 -7.36 -5.85 -17.78
N ALA A 41 -7.56 -5.82 -16.46
CA ALA A 41 -8.08 -4.65 -15.79
C ALA A 41 -7.00 -3.56 -15.67
N PRO A 42 -7.37 -2.28 -15.84
CA PRO A 42 -6.45 -1.18 -15.62
C PRO A 42 -5.89 -1.21 -14.20
N GLN A 43 -4.58 -1.14 -14.07
CA GLN A 43 -3.89 -1.09 -12.79
C GLN A 43 -3.07 0.20 -12.70
N GLY A 44 -2.97 0.74 -11.51
CA GLY A 44 -2.20 1.93 -11.27
C GLY A 44 -2.25 2.36 -9.82
N GLY A 45 -1.32 3.23 -9.47
CA GLY A 45 -1.22 3.80 -8.13
C GLY A 45 -0.30 5.01 -8.18
N GLY A 46 -0.21 5.72 -7.07
CA GLY A 46 0.60 6.92 -7.00
C GLY A 46 2.02 6.66 -6.48
N VAL A 47 2.63 7.75 -6.06
CA VAL A 47 3.97 7.75 -5.47
C VAL A 47 4.02 6.90 -4.20
N ILE A 48 5.12 6.19 -4.06
CA ILE A 48 5.46 5.36 -2.90
C ILE A 48 6.87 5.74 -2.45
N GLY A 49 7.03 6.02 -1.15
CA GLY A 49 8.34 6.15 -0.52
C GLY A 49 8.82 4.78 -0.02
N LEU A 50 10.00 4.36 -0.44
CA LEU A 50 10.68 3.16 0.04
C LEU A 50 11.86 3.55 0.94
N ASP A 51 11.92 2.97 2.13
CA ASP A 51 13.10 3.08 2.99
C ASP A 51 14.23 2.16 2.51
N HIS A 52 15.44 2.35 3.07
CA HIS A 52 16.60 1.56 2.65
C HIS A 52 16.46 0.06 2.99
N VAL A 53 15.69 -0.30 4.02
CA VAL A 53 15.41 -1.71 4.35
C VAL A 53 14.62 -2.37 3.22
N SER A 54 13.54 -1.74 2.81
CA SER A 54 12.70 -2.24 1.71
C SER A 54 13.45 -2.27 0.37
N LEU A 55 14.27 -1.24 0.09
CA LEU A 55 15.14 -1.23 -1.10
C LEU A 55 16.13 -2.39 -1.09
N GLY A 56 16.76 -2.65 0.06
CA GLY A 56 17.66 -3.79 0.23
C GLY A 56 16.96 -5.14 0.03
N VAL A 57 15.76 -5.32 0.56
CA VAL A 57 14.96 -6.53 0.33
C VAL A 57 14.63 -6.70 -1.15
N LEU A 58 14.20 -5.63 -1.83
CA LEU A 58 13.89 -5.67 -3.26
C LEU A 58 15.13 -6.03 -4.10
N ASP A 59 16.28 -5.48 -3.76
CA ASP A 59 17.55 -5.82 -4.43
C ASP A 59 17.90 -7.30 -4.29
N THR A 60 17.71 -7.90 -3.10
CA THR A 60 17.97 -9.34 -2.89
C THR A 60 17.13 -10.25 -3.78
N ILE A 61 15.91 -9.84 -4.15
CA ILE A 61 15.03 -10.59 -5.06
C ILE A 61 15.16 -10.14 -6.53
N GLY A 62 16.26 -9.47 -6.84
CA GLY A 62 16.62 -9.09 -8.21
C GLY A 62 15.87 -7.87 -8.75
N VAL A 63 15.32 -7.00 -7.88
CA VAL A 63 14.70 -5.73 -8.26
C VAL A 63 15.65 -4.58 -7.87
N PRO A 64 16.61 -4.22 -8.73
CA PRO A 64 17.60 -3.18 -8.42
C PRO A 64 16.95 -1.80 -8.42
N GLN A 65 17.54 -0.88 -7.66
CA GLN A 65 17.00 0.49 -7.51
C GLN A 65 16.86 1.22 -8.84
N GLU A 66 17.80 1.04 -9.76
CA GLU A 66 17.83 1.70 -11.08
C GLU A 66 16.57 1.42 -11.92
N GLU A 67 15.91 0.28 -11.64
CA GLU A 67 14.70 -0.09 -12.35
C GLU A 67 13.45 0.60 -11.81
N ILE A 68 13.41 0.88 -10.51
CA ILE A 68 12.21 1.35 -9.81
C ILE A 68 12.33 2.77 -9.29
N VAL A 69 13.52 3.35 -9.25
CA VAL A 69 13.77 4.71 -8.78
C VAL A 69 14.05 5.64 -9.97
N PRO A 70 13.01 6.26 -10.55
CA PRO A 70 13.18 7.09 -11.75
C PRO A 70 13.92 8.40 -11.48
N PHE A 71 13.83 8.89 -10.22
CA PHE A 71 14.44 10.15 -9.78
C PHE A 71 15.17 9.87 -8.46
N PRO A 72 16.51 9.78 -8.47
CA PRO A 72 17.29 9.30 -7.32
C PRO A 72 17.50 10.38 -6.24
N SER A 73 16.49 11.24 -5.99
CA SER A 73 16.56 12.22 -4.91
C SER A 73 16.19 11.60 -3.57
N GLU A 74 16.96 11.95 -2.55
CA GLU A 74 16.71 11.64 -1.14
C GLU A 74 16.11 12.82 -0.37
N ARG A 75 15.57 13.83 -1.07
CA ARG A 75 15.16 15.09 -0.45
C ARG A 75 13.65 15.20 -0.39
N VAL A 76 13.19 15.74 0.73
CA VAL A 76 11.85 16.31 0.87
C VAL A 76 12.01 17.82 1.04
N ILE A 77 11.41 18.58 0.16
CA ILE A 77 11.40 20.04 0.19
C ILE A 77 10.06 20.47 0.80
N SER A 78 10.06 20.80 2.10
CA SER A 78 8.90 21.35 2.78
C SER A 78 8.81 22.85 2.54
N ILE A 79 7.68 23.31 2.02
CA ILE A 79 7.41 24.69 1.64
C ILE A 79 6.27 25.20 2.52
N LYS A 80 6.61 26.04 3.50
CA LYS A 80 5.61 26.76 4.29
C LYS A 80 4.89 27.77 3.44
N VAL A 81 3.57 27.78 3.52
CA VAL A 81 2.72 28.70 2.75
C VAL A 81 1.95 29.62 3.69
N ALA A 82 2.07 30.92 3.47
CA ALA A 82 1.26 31.96 4.11
C ALA A 82 0.72 32.91 3.03
N ASP A 83 -0.54 33.30 3.15
CA ASP A 83 -1.20 34.19 2.18
C ASP A 83 -1.00 33.73 0.70
N ARG A 84 -1.04 32.41 0.49
CA ARG A 84 -0.82 31.77 -0.82
C ARG A 84 0.56 32.07 -1.45
N ARG A 85 1.56 32.32 -0.63
CA ARG A 85 2.95 32.54 -1.04
C ARG A 85 3.88 31.65 -0.23
N GLU A 86 5.02 31.32 -0.81
CA GLU A 86 6.09 30.67 -0.06
C GLU A 86 6.58 31.60 1.05
N ALA A 87 6.42 31.18 2.31
CA ALA A 87 6.85 31.89 3.49
C ALA A 87 8.17 31.34 4.04
N GLY A 88 8.58 30.18 3.60
CA GLY A 88 9.83 29.53 3.99
C GLY A 88 9.97 28.17 3.34
N ARG A 89 11.22 27.71 3.23
CA ARG A 89 11.57 26.43 2.65
C ARG A 89 12.58 25.71 3.51
N VAL A 90 12.30 24.44 3.80
CA VAL A 90 13.20 23.55 4.54
C VAL A 90 13.44 22.30 3.70
N GLN A 91 14.69 21.90 3.59
CA GLN A 91 15.10 20.67 2.95
C GLN A 91 15.47 19.65 4.04
N THR A 92 14.86 18.48 3.98
CA THR A 92 15.18 17.35 4.86
C THR A 92 15.60 16.13 4.03
N LEU A 93 16.41 15.26 4.63
CA LEU A 93 16.71 13.98 4.03
C LEU A 93 15.53 13.04 4.28
N TYR A 94 15.13 12.32 3.23
CA TYR A 94 14.29 11.14 3.34
C TYR A 94 15.22 9.91 3.29
N PRO A 95 15.25 9.07 4.33
CA PRO A 95 16.14 7.91 4.37
C PRO A 95 15.61 6.77 3.48
N GLY A 96 15.57 7.00 2.20
CA GLY A 96 15.00 6.11 1.21
C GLY A 96 14.95 6.73 -0.17
N ARG A 97 14.05 6.22 -1.02
CA ARG A 97 13.81 6.68 -2.39
C ARG A 97 12.32 6.75 -2.68
N ASN A 98 11.95 7.68 -3.53
CA ASN A 98 10.60 7.76 -4.07
C ASN A 98 10.50 6.97 -5.38
N THR A 99 9.37 6.29 -5.56
CA THR A 99 9.03 5.51 -6.73
C THR A 99 7.53 5.59 -7.00
N THR A 100 7.03 4.81 -7.95
CA THR A 100 5.59 4.68 -8.20
C THR A 100 5.14 3.24 -8.03
N TRP A 101 3.89 3.06 -7.64
CA TRP A 101 3.26 1.74 -7.55
C TRP A 101 3.47 0.94 -8.85
N THR A 102 3.28 1.58 -10.01
CA THR A 102 3.39 0.94 -11.33
C THR A 102 4.78 0.38 -11.59
N LEU A 103 5.83 1.11 -11.22
CA LEU A 103 7.21 0.65 -11.40
C LEU A 103 7.52 -0.56 -10.53
N ILE A 104 7.19 -0.50 -9.24
CA ILE A 104 7.43 -1.63 -8.33
C ILE A 104 6.63 -2.84 -8.77
N HIS A 105 5.32 -2.67 -8.99
CA HIS A 105 4.44 -3.77 -9.37
C HIS A 105 4.92 -4.48 -10.63
N ARG A 106 5.26 -3.72 -11.68
CA ARG A 106 5.80 -4.28 -12.92
C ARG A 106 7.13 -5.00 -12.69
N ALA A 107 8.03 -4.41 -11.91
CA ALA A 107 9.33 -4.99 -11.62
C ALA A 107 9.23 -6.32 -10.87
N LEU A 108 8.29 -6.42 -9.93
CA LEU A 108 8.02 -7.64 -9.18
C LEU A 108 7.32 -8.69 -10.05
N THR A 109 6.19 -8.34 -10.69
CA THR A 109 5.34 -9.31 -11.39
C THR A 109 6.02 -9.97 -12.58
N ARG A 110 6.90 -9.25 -13.29
CA ARG A 110 7.66 -9.83 -14.41
C ARG A 110 8.70 -10.89 -13.99
N ARG A 111 9.02 -10.97 -12.70
CA ARG A 111 9.98 -11.92 -12.13
C ARG A 111 9.30 -13.14 -11.51
N ILE A 112 8.02 -13.09 -11.29
CA ILE A 112 7.28 -14.22 -10.77
C ILE A 112 7.35 -15.37 -11.79
N PRO A 113 7.69 -16.59 -11.36
CA PRO A 113 7.71 -17.75 -12.26
C PRO A 113 6.37 -17.96 -12.96
N SER A 114 6.43 -18.46 -14.19
CA SER A 114 5.22 -18.78 -14.95
C SER A 114 4.36 -19.79 -14.19
N GLY A 115 3.04 -19.57 -14.17
CA GLY A 115 2.08 -20.44 -13.47
C GLY A 115 1.89 -20.12 -11.98
N THR A 116 2.72 -19.24 -11.39
CA THR A 116 2.58 -18.87 -9.97
C THR A 116 1.46 -17.84 -9.74
N LEU A 117 1.27 -16.87 -10.64
CA LEU A 117 0.28 -15.79 -10.48
C LEU A 117 -1.04 -16.12 -11.16
N HIS A 118 -2.11 -16.24 -10.38
CA HIS A 118 -3.47 -16.51 -10.80
C HIS A 118 -4.31 -15.23 -10.73
N SER A 119 -4.41 -14.51 -11.86
CA SER A 119 -5.21 -13.28 -11.96
C SER A 119 -6.69 -13.58 -12.15
N GLY A 120 -7.57 -12.78 -11.57
CA GLY A 120 -9.02 -12.98 -11.56
C GLY A 120 -9.51 -13.97 -10.50
N ALA A 121 -8.61 -14.56 -9.72
CA ALA A 121 -8.91 -15.52 -8.66
C ALA A 121 -9.32 -14.79 -7.37
N ARG A 122 -10.61 -14.45 -7.26
CA ARG A 122 -11.16 -13.75 -6.09
C ARG A 122 -11.53 -14.76 -5.00
N LEU A 123 -10.77 -14.72 -3.90
CA LEU A 123 -11.08 -15.51 -2.71
C LEU A 123 -12.41 -15.04 -2.08
N VAL A 124 -13.28 -15.97 -1.71
CA VAL A 124 -14.57 -15.72 -1.06
C VAL A 124 -14.71 -16.40 0.30
N GLY A 125 -13.90 -17.41 0.59
CA GLY A 125 -13.94 -18.13 1.86
C GLY A 125 -12.74 -19.04 2.07
N MET A 126 -12.55 -19.46 3.31
CA MET A 126 -11.50 -20.38 3.73
C MET A 126 -12.02 -21.26 4.88
N ASP A 127 -11.71 -22.55 4.84
CA ASP A 127 -12.00 -23.54 5.87
C ASP A 127 -10.80 -24.47 6.06
N ALA A 128 -10.90 -25.40 7.02
CA ALA A 128 -9.97 -26.51 7.15
C ALA A 128 -10.60 -27.81 6.61
N ASP A 129 -9.84 -28.62 5.89
CA ASP A 129 -10.24 -29.97 5.50
C ASP A 129 -10.01 -30.98 6.64
N ARG A 130 -10.37 -32.25 6.40
CA ARG A 130 -10.20 -33.34 7.37
C ARG A 130 -8.73 -33.64 7.68
N ALA A 131 -7.83 -33.32 6.77
CA ALA A 131 -6.38 -33.47 6.98
C ALA A 131 -5.78 -32.25 7.71
N GLY A 132 -6.58 -31.22 7.97
CA GLY A 132 -6.18 -30.00 8.63
C GLY A 132 -5.53 -28.97 7.71
N ARG A 133 -5.54 -29.17 6.40
CA ARG A 133 -5.05 -28.17 5.44
C ARG A 133 -6.08 -27.06 5.26
N ALA A 134 -5.62 -25.85 4.97
CA ALA A 134 -6.50 -24.75 4.60
C ALA A 134 -7.06 -24.95 3.19
N VAL A 135 -8.39 -24.87 3.05
CA VAL A 135 -9.10 -24.93 1.77
C VAL A 135 -9.62 -23.54 1.42
N LEU A 136 -9.08 -22.99 0.36
CA LEU A 136 -9.46 -21.70 -0.20
C LEU A 136 -10.59 -21.90 -1.22
N ARG A 137 -11.66 -21.09 -1.13
CA ARG A 137 -12.75 -21.08 -2.10
C ARG A 137 -12.77 -19.80 -2.88
N PHE A 138 -12.78 -19.90 -4.21
CA PHE A 138 -12.80 -18.75 -5.10
C PHE A 138 -14.18 -18.48 -5.67
N GLN A 139 -14.41 -17.27 -6.17
CA GLN A 139 -15.71 -16.81 -6.68
C GLN A 139 -16.20 -17.61 -7.89
N ASP A 140 -15.29 -18.17 -8.68
CA ASP A 140 -15.58 -19.02 -9.84
C ASP A 140 -15.93 -20.48 -9.47
N GLY A 141 -15.96 -20.81 -8.18
CA GLY A 141 -16.22 -22.14 -7.65
C GLY A 141 -14.98 -23.03 -7.52
N SER A 142 -13.82 -22.60 -8.01
CA SER A 142 -12.58 -23.36 -7.84
C SER A 142 -12.11 -23.36 -6.39
N GLN A 143 -11.27 -24.34 -6.06
CA GLN A 143 -10.69 -24.48 -4.70
C GLN A 143 -9.19 -24.77 -4.79
N ALA A 144 -8.45 -24.37 -3.75
CA ALA A 144 -7.05 -24.73 -3.55
C ALA A 144 -6.83 -25.16 -2.09
N SER A 145 -6.01 -26.18 -1.89
CA SER A 145 -5.64 -26.69 -0.56
C SER A 145 -4.18 -26.36 -0.28
N THR A 146 -3.87 -25.83 0.91
CA THR A 146 -2.54 -25.27 1.23
C THR A 146 -2.17 -25.47 2.70
N ASP A 147 -0.88 -25.46 2.99
CA ASP A 147 -0.34 -25.58 4.35
C ASP A 147 -0.12 -24.22 5.03
N LEU A 148 0.07 -23.17 4.22
CA LEU A 148 0.20 -21.79 4.68
C LEU A 148 -0.61 -20.84 3.77
N VAL A 149 -1.40 -19.97 4.38
CA VAL A 149 -2.09 -18.88 3.68
C VAL A 149 -1.50 -17.55 4.14
N ALA A 150 -0.93 -16.77 3.21
CA ALA A 150 -0.43 -15.45 3.49
C ALA A 150 -1.34 -14.38 2.86
N PHE A 151 -2.08 -13.65 3.69
CA PHE A 151 -2.94 -12.57 3.24
C PHE A 151 -2.17 -11.27 3.06
N ALA A 152 -1.97 -10.86 1.82
CA ALA A 152 -1.39 -9.60 1.36
C ALA A 152 -2.40 -8.82 0.48
N ASP A 153 -3.69 -9.03 0.70
CA ASP A 153 -4.83 -8.60 -0.12
C ASP A 153 -5.32 -7.18 0.20
N GLY A 154 -4.45 -6.41 0.86
CA GLY A 154 -4.57 -4.97 0.98
C GLY A 154 -5.65 -4.48 1.95
N ARG A 155 -5.96 -3.21 1.87
CA ARG A 155 -6.79 -2.48 2.83
C ARG A 155 -8.16 -3.12 3.09
N LYS A 156 -8.79 -3.72 2.07
CA LYS A 156 -10.09 -4.41 2.19
C LYS A 156 -9.95 -5.92 2.33
N SER A 157 -8.91 -6.39 2.98
CA SER A 157 -8.58 -7.79 3.14
C SER A 157 -9.77 -8.68 3.50
N ILE A 158 -9.97 -9.74 2.70
CA ILE A 158 -10.88 -10.82 3.06
C ILE A 158 -10.28 -11.64 4.21
N GLY A 159 -8.94 -11.81 4.21
CA GLY A 159 -8.26 -12.52 5.30
C GLY A 159 -8.53 -11.89 6.65
N ARG A 160 -8.43 -10.57 6.76
CA ARG A 160 -8.76 -9.87 8.00
C ARG A 160 -10.23 -10.06 8.40
N ARG A 161 -11.16 -10.00 7.45
CA ARG A 161 -12.59 -10.22 7.76
C ARG A 161 -12.89 -11.64 8.23
N LEU A 162 -12.15 -12.62 7.75
CA LEU A 162 -12.32 -14.03 8.16
C LEU A 162 -11.65 -14.34 9.49
N LEU A 163 -10.48 -13.77 9.73
CA LEU A 163 -9.60 -14.14 10.85
C LEU A 163 -9.70 -13.18 12.04
N ASP A 164 -10.04 -11.92 11.79
CA ASP A 164 -10.04 -10.84 12.78
C ASP A 164 -11.18 -9.83 12.49
N PRO A 165 -12.45 -10.30 12.51
CA PRO A 165 -13.62 -9.52 12.09
C PRO A 165 -13.89 -8.32 13.00
N ASP A 166 -13.43 -8.33 14.24
CA ASP A 166 -13.68 -7.28 15.23
C ASP A 166 -12.80 -6.03 15.05
N ARG A 167 -11.95 -6.03 14.00
CA ARG A 167 -11.14 -4.87 13.61
C ARG A 167 -11.60 -4.24 12.31
N PRO A 168 -12.74 -3.53 12.28
CA PRO A 168 -13.20 -2.82 11.08
C PRO A 168 -12.34 -1.59 10.79
N LEU A 169 -12.30 -1.22 9.51
CA LEU A 169 -11.75 0.07 9.09
C LEU A 169 -12.65 1.21 9.59
N ARG A 170 -12.03 2.31 10.02
CA ARG A 170 -12.69 3.56 10.41
C ARG A 170 -12.22 4.68 9.51
N TYR A 171 -13.14 5.51 9.06
CA TYR A 171 -12.79 6.68 8.26
C TYR A 171 -12.09 7.74 9.11
N ALA A 172 -10.97 8.25 8.65
CA ALA A 172 -10.12 9.19 9.39
C ALA A 172 -10.57 10.66 9.24
N GLY A 173 -11.69 10.94 8.57
CA GLY A 173 -12.25 12.28 8.43
C GLY A 173 -11.72 13.10 7.25
N TYR A 174 -10.82 12.57 6.42
CA TYR A 174 -10.27 13.29 5.27
C TYR A 174 -9.97 12.40 4.07
N VAL A 175 -9.76 13.03 2.94
CA VAL A 175 -9.56 12.40 1.63
C VAL A 175 -8.21 12.78 1.06
N ALA A 176 -7.48 11.80 0.55
CA ALA A 176 -6.33 12.02 -0.31
C ALA A 176 -6.83 12.18 -1.75
N HIS A 177 -6.94 13.41 -2.23
CA HIS A 177 -7.18 13.71 -3.64
C HIS A 177 -5.87 13.59 -4.39
N ARG A 178 -5.90 13.00 -5.58
CA ARG A 178 -4.70 12.76 -6.39
C ARG A 178 -4.95 13.13 -7.85
N GLY A 179 -3.88 13.51 -8.51
CA GLY A 179 -3.94 13.75 -9.94
C GLY A 179 -2.58 13.61 -10.60
N GLN A 180 -2.62 13.36 -11.91
CA GLN A 180 -1.42 13.24 -12.74
C GLN A 180 -1.52 14.18 -13.93
N LEU A 181 -0.41 14.88 -14.21
CA LEU A 181 -0.24 15.73 -15.36
C LEU A 181 0.89 15.22 -16.25
N ASP A 182 0.73 15.46 -17.52
CA ASP A 182 1.71 15.14 -18.55
C ASP A 182 2.85 16.17 -18.63
N GLU A 183 2.91 17.11 -17.74
CA GLU A 183 3.95 18.14 -17.63
C GLU A 183 4.61 18.11 -16.25
N CYS A 184 5.85 18.55 -16.16
CA CYS A 184 6.60 18.66 -14.95
C CYS A 184 7.34 20.00 -14.91
N PRO A 185 7.18 20.81 -13.84
CA PRO A 185 7.98 22.00 -13.66
C PRO A 185 9.47 21.67 -13.71
N PRO A 186 10.32 22.42 -14.41
CA PRO A 186 11.74 22.09 -14.57
C PRO A 186 12.51 22.00 -13.25
N GLU A 187 12.07 22.74 -12.25
CA GLU A 187 12.64 22.77 -10.91
C GLU A 187 12.19 21.59 -10.02
N LEU A 188 11.11 20.87 -10.38
CA LEU A 188 10.58 19.75 -9.62
C LEU A 188 11.43 18.50 -9.86
N ARG A 189 12.45 18.29 -9.03
CA ARG A 189 13.35 17.13 -9.08
C ARG A 189 13.28 16.26 -7.85
N ASP A 190 12.69 16.80 -6.78
CA ASP A 190 12.57 16.20 -5.45
C ASP A 190 11.09 16.01 -5.11
N PHE A 191 10.82 15.43 -3.94
CA PHE A 191 9.48 15.42 -3.35
C PHE A 191 9.22 16.79 -2.71
N TRP A 192 8.25 17.54 -3.23
CA TRP A 192 7.84 18.83 -2.68
C TRP A 192 6.58 18.68 -1.84
N ARG A 193 6.59 19.27 -0.66
CA ARG A 193 5.48 19.31 0.29
C ARG A 193 5.13 20.75 0.59
N TYR A 194 3.94 21.17 0.19
CA TYR A 194 3.38 22.47 0.56
C TYR A 194 2.55 22.33 1.83
N GLU A 195 2.82 23.19 2.80
CA GLU A 195 2.22 23.18 4.15
C GLU A 195 1.54 24.53 4.43
N PRO A 196 0.29 24.72 3.95
CA PRO A 196 -0.44 25.97 4.18
C PRO A 196 -1.13 26.07 5.54
N GLY A 197 -1.08 25.01 6.36
CA GLY A 197 -1.86 24.87 7.60
C GLY A 197 -3.27 24.30 7.31
N GLY A 198 -3.71 23.35 8.13
CA GLY A 198 -4.99 22.65 7.96
C GLY A 198 -5.08 21.71 6.76
N THR A 199 -4.03 21.59 5.96
CA THR A 199 -3.94 20.70 4.81
C THR A 199 -2.49 20.52 4.36
N GLU A 200 -2.24 19.55 3.49
CA GLU A 200 -0.95 19.28 2.88
C GLU A 200 -1.11 18.98 1.40
N PHE A 201 -0.25 19.56 0.57
CA PHE A 201 -0.21 19.31 -0.86
C PHE A 201 1.18 18.85 -1.29
N ASN A 202 1.25 17.67 -1.89
CA ASN A 202 2.50 17.04 -2.30
C ASN A 202 2.63 17.00 -3.82
N LEU A 203 3.84 17.26 -4.32
CA LEU A 203 4.22 17.12 -5.72
C LEU A 203 5.41 16.19 -5.85
N PHE A 204 5.37 15.33 -6.85
CA PHE A 204 6.49 14.46 -7.21
C PHE A 204 6.58 14.26 -8.72
N PRO A 205 7.81 14.28 -9.32
CA PRO A 205 7.98 13.97 -10.73
C PRO A 205 7.78 12.48 -10.98
N ILE A 206 7.07 12.11 -12.02
CA ILE A 206 6.83 10.72 -12.42
C ILE A 206 7.29 10.45 -13.85
N PRO A 207 7.80 9.24 -14.15
CA PRO A 207 8.12 8.86 -15.50
C PRO A 207 6.84 8.54 -16.27
N LEU A 208 6.67 9.15 -17.40
CA LEU A 208 5.70 8.80 -18.43
C LEU A 208 6.42 8.19 -19.62
N SER A 209 5.67 7.58 -20.56
CA SER A 209 6.27 6.81 -21.66
C SER A 209 7.27 7.60 -22.51
N ARG A 210 7.11 8.92 -22.65
CA ARG A 210 7.97 9.78 -23.50
C ARG A 210 8.47 11.05 -22.81
N ARG A 211 8.07 11.30 -21.56
CA ARG A 211 8.37 12.56 -20.83
C ARG A 211 8.29 12.37 -19.33
N VAL A 212 8.68 13.39 -18.60
CA VAL A 212 8.44 13.49 -17.15
C VAL A 212 7.12 14.20 -16.94
N GLY A 213 6.26 13.60 -16.15
CA GLY A 213 5.02 14.19 -15.67
C GLY A 213 5.09 14.52 -14.19
N THR A 214 3.98 14.94 -13.63
CA THR A 214 3.82 15.25 -12.20
C THR A 214 2.69 14.42 -11.59
N ASP A 215 2.94 13.80 -10.45
CA ASP A 215 1.90 13.27 -9.55
C ASP A 215 1.71 14.25 -8.40
N TRP A 216 0.47 14.53 -8.02
CA TRP A 216 0.18 15.31 -6.85
C TRP A 216 -0.83 14.61 -5.93
N THR A 217 -0.70 14.89 -4.64
CA THR A 217 -1.66 14.48 -3.61
C THR A 217 -2.04 15.69 -2.77
N PHE A 218 -3.35 15.92 -2.62
CA PHE A 218 -3.89 17.00 -1.81
C PHE A 218 -4.84 16.40 -0.76
N TYR A 219 -4.51 16.57 0.50
CA TYR A 219 -5.30 16.07 1.60
C TYR A 219 -6.30 17.11 2.05
N LEU A 220 -7.57 16.78 2.05
CA LEU A 220 -8.65 17.69 2.45
C LEU A 220 -9.61 16.98 3.40
N ASP A 221 -9.98 17.66 4.47
CA ASP A 221 -11.02 17.18 5.37
C ASP A 221 -12.35 17.02 4.63
N ALA A 222 -13.06 15.97 4.97
CA ALA A 222 -14.39 15.71 4.47
C ALA A 222 -15.15 14.85 5.48
N SER A 223 -16.27 15.34 5.98
CA SER A 223 -17.17 14.50 6.77
C SER A 223 -17.69 13.31 5.95
N PRO A 224 -18.18 12.23 6.57
CA PRO A 224 -18.79 11.11 5.83
C PRO A 224 -19.93 11.56 4.91
N GLN A 225 -20.68 12.59 5.32
CA GLN A 225 -21.76 13.17 4.50
C GLN A 225 -21.18 13.90 3.27
N GLN A 226 -20.14 14.72 3.44
CA GLN A 226 -19.46 15.39 2.33
C GLN A 226 -18.85 14.38 1.36
N PHE A 227 -18.25 13.30 1.88
CA PHE A 227 -17.72 12.23 1.04
C PHE A 227 -18.84 11.59 0.20
N ARG A 228 -19.98 11.24 0.80
CA ARG A 228 -21.13 10.70 0.06
C ARG A 228 -21.65 11.66 -1.02
N VAL A 229 -21.70 12.94 -0.71
CA VAL A 229 -22.13 13.99 -1.67
C VAL A 229 -21.17 14.12 -2.86
N HIS A 230 -19.85 13.96 -2.62
CA HIS A 230 -18.83 14.10 -3.65
C HIS A 230 -18.69 12.83 -4.51
N PHE A 231 -18.84 11.65 -3.91
CA PHE A 231 -18.44 10.38 -4.53
C PHE A 231 -19.56 9.33 -4.61
N GLY A 232 -20.75 9.64 -4.13
CA GLY A 232 -21.92 8.76 -4.25
C GLY A 232 -21.86 7.46 -3.45
N ALA A 233 -20.96 7.37 -2.46
CA ALA A 233 -20.76 6.16 -1.66
C ALA A 233 -20.24 6.49 -0.26
N ASP A 234 -20.40 5.55 0.68
CA ASP A 234 -19.78 5.65 2.00
C ASP A 234 -18.24 5.56 1.88
N PRO A 235 -17.47 6.33 2.68
CA PRO A 235 -16.01 6.26 2.64
C PRO A 235 -15.47 4.86 2.94
N THR A 236 -16.13 4.08 3.81
CA THR A 236 -15.71 2.69 4.11
C THR A 236 -16.02 1.71 2.98
N ALA A 237 -16.98 2.04 2.09
CA ALA A 237 -17.34 1.21 0.94
C ALA A 237 -16.34 1.32 -0.22
N ARG A 238 -15.50 2.37 -0.26
CA ARG A 238 -14.56 2.65 -1.35
C ARG A 238 -13.11 2.48 -0.92
N THR A 239 -12.28 1.86 -1.77
CA THR A 239 -10.81 1.91 -1.63
C THR A 239 -10.25 3.10 -2.37
N PHE A 240 -10.65 3.24 -3.63
CA PHE A 240 -10.34 4.37 -4.49
C PHE A 240 -11.59 4.85 -5.21
N VAL A 241 -11.61 6.13 -5.51
CA VAL A 241 -12.52 6.75 -6.47
C VAL A 241 -11.72 6.96 -7.74
N LEU A 242 -12.04 6.19 -8.77
CA LEU A 242 -11.35 6.21 -10.06
C LEU A 242 -11.70 7.49 -10.86
N PRO A 243 -10.92 7.87 -11.88
CA PRO A 243 -11.13 9.14 -12.59
C PRO A 243 -12.54 9.36 -13.14
N HIS A 244 -13.17 8.30 -13.67
CA HIS A 244 -14.54 8.35 -14.19
C HIS A 244 -15.62 8.43 -13.09
N GLN A 245 -15.26 8.24 -11.83
CA GLN A 245 -16.13 8.31 -10.66
C GLN A 245 -16.00 9.64 -9.90
N VAL A 246 -15.00 10.45 -10.23
CA VAL A 246 -14.83 11.78 -9.62
C VAL A 246 -15.83 12.75 -10.26
N SER A 247 -16.83 13.15 -9.49
CA SER A 247 -17.88 14.07 -9.96
C SER A 247 -17.33 15.48 -10.23
N ASP A 248 -18.00 16.24 -11.10
CA ASP A 248 -17.66 17.65 -11.34
C ASP A 248 -17.78 18.51 -10.07
N ARG A 249 -18.68 18.14 -9.17
CA ARG A 249 -18.79 18.78 -7.85
C ARG A 249 -17.53 18.57 -7.03
N ALA A 250 -17.01 17.33 -6.98
CA ALA A 250 -15.76 17.03 -6.29
C ALA A 250 -14.57 17.75 -6.93
N ARG A 251 -14.52 17.82 -8.28
CA ARG A 251 -13.47 18.56 -9.00
C ARG A 251 -13.50 20.05 -8.63
N ARG A 252 -14.65 20.70 -8.73
CA ARG A 252 -14.81 22.12 -8.34
C ARG A 252 -14.45 22.38 -6.89
N HIS A 253 -14.78 21.46 -5.99
CA HIS A 253 -14.41 21.58 -4.58
C HIS A 253 -12.89 21.57 -4.40
N VAL A 254 -12.19 20.62 -5.01
CA VAL A 254 -10.71 20.53 -4.95
C VAL A 254 -10.05 21.76 -5.59
N ASP A 255 -10.59 22.26 -6.72
CA ASP A 255 -10.10 23.47 -7.39
C ASP A 255 -10.26 24.71 -6.50
N ALA A 256 -11.41 24.85 -5.86
CA ALA A 256 -11.66 25.96 -4.91
C ALA A 256 -10.71 25.90 -3.72
N LYS A 257 -10.48 24.69 -3.16
CA LYS A 257 -9.53 24.51 -2.06
C LYS A 257 -8.08 24.75 -2.49
N ALA A 258 -7.70 24.34 -3.69
CA ALA A 258 -6.38 24.67 -4.24
C ALA A 258 -6.20 26.19 -4.40
N ALA A 259 -7.23 26.89 -4.89
CA ALA A 259 -7.22 28.35 -5.00
C ALA A 259 -7.21 29.06 -3.64
N GLU A 260 -7.76 28.45 -2.59
CA GLU A 260 -7.79 28.98 -1.23
C GLU A 260 -6.43 28.82 -0.52
N PHE A 261 -5.82 27.65 -0.62
CA PHE A 261 -4.67 27.27 0.22
C PHE A 261 -3.31 27.39 -0.49
N LEU A 262 -3.24 27.15 -1.80
CA LEU A 262 -1.96 26.95 -2.47
C LEU A 262 -1.45 28.22 -3.17
N PRO A 263 -0.13 28.33 -3.37
CA PRO A 263 0.44 29.33 -4.28
C PRO A 263 -0.17 29.22 -5.68
N PRO A 264 -0.31 30.31 -6.44
CA PRO A 264 -0.96 30.31 -7.76
C PRO A 264 -0.39 29.27 -8.73
N CYS A 265 0.93 29.05 -8.72
CA CYS A 265 1.57 28.04 -9.56
C CYS A 265 1.13 26.61 -9.22
N ALA A 266 1.08 26.25 -7.93
CA ALA A 266 0.63 24.93 -7.47
C ALA A 266 -0.89 24.73 -7.67
N ALA A 267 -1.70 25.77 -7.39
CA ALA A 267 -3.13 25.74 -7.67
C ALA A 267 -3.44 25.55 -9.17
N ALA A 268 -2.65 26.18 -10.04
CA ALA A 268 -2.76 26.02 -11.49
C ALA A 268 -2.49 24.58 -11.96
N LEU A 269 -1.54 23.86 -11.34
CA LEU A 269 -1.31 22.43 -11.62
C LEU A 269 -2.55 21.60 -11.29
N VAL A 270 -3.15 21.80 -10.12
CA VAL A 270 -4.40 21.13 -9.74
C VAL A 270 -5.49 21.43 -10.79
N HIS A 271 -5.67 22.68 -11.13
CA HIS A 271 -6.74 23.12 -12.04
C HIS A 271 -6.64 22.50 -13.46
N ARG A 272 -5.41 22.38 -13.99
CA ARG A 272 -5.16 21.77 -15.31
C ARG A 272 -5.27 20.25 -15.32
N THR A 273 -5.30 19.61 -14.15
CA THR A 273 -5.36 18.15 -14.07
C THR A 273 -6.72 17.59 -14.44
N THR A 274 -6.78 16.81 -15.50
CA THR A 274 -8.00 16.12 -15.95
C THR A 274 -8.16 14.73 -15.32
N GLN A 275 -7.06 13.99 -15.18
CA GLN A 275 -7.04 12.66 -14.57
C GLN A 275 -6.90 12.79 -13.05
N ARG A 276 -8.02 12.73 -12.35
CA ARG A 276 -8.09 12.87 -10.88
C ARG A 276 -8.67 11.63 -10.24
N MET A 277 -8.14 11.25 -9.10
CA MET A 277 -8.60 10.17 -8.24
C MET A 277 -8.77 10.68 -6.82
N ALA A 278 -9.41 9.87 -5.99
CA ALA A 278 -9.51 10.15 -4.57
C ALA A 278 -9.47 8.84 -3.76
N ALA A 279 -8.94 8.91 -2.56
CA ALA A 279 -8.96 7.80 -1.62
C ALA A 279 -9.35 8.29 -0.24
N PRO A 280 -10.38 7.71 0.40
CA PRO A 280 -10.66 8.00 1.80
C PRO A 280 -9.51 7.47 2.65
N VAL A 281 -9.04 8.28 3.59
CA VAL A 281 -8.02 7.85 4.53
C VAL A 281 -8.67 7.08 5.66
N MET A 282 -8.08 5.94 6.01
CA MET A 282 -8.66 5.00 6.95
C MET A 282 -7.72 4.74 8.11
N ASP A 283 -8.30 4.54 9.28
CA ASP A 283 -7.66 4.01 10.47
C ASP A 283 -8.15 2.61 10.79
N ILE A 284 -7.38 1.90 11.59
CA ILE A 284 -7.74 0.60 12.15
C ILE A 284 -7.13 0.44 13.55
N ALA A 285 -7.77 -0.33 14.40
CA ALA A 285 -7.18 -0.69 15.70
C ALA A 285 -5.92 -1.55 15.53
N ALA A 286 -5.00 -1.47 16.48
CA ALA A 286 -3.80 -2.29 16.47
C ALA A 286 -4.15 -3.80 16.55
N PRO A 287 -3.46 -4.67 15.77
CA PRO A 287 -3.69 -6.10 15.83
C PRO A 287 -3.12 -6.69 17.12
N MET A 288 -3.80 -7.71 17.65
CA MET A 288 -3.30 -8.50 18.77
C MET A 288 -2.44 -9.68 18.30
N ARG A 289 -2.60 -10.09 17.03
CA ARG A 289 -1.87 -11.20 16.41
C ARG A 289 -1.74 -11.01 14.90
N MET A 290 -0.80 -11.73 14.33
CA MET A 290 -0.57 -11.81 12.88
C MET A 290 -0.75 -13.22 12.35
N VAL A 291 -0.71 -14.23 13.23
CA VAL A 291 -0.76 -15.66 12.93
C VAL A 291 -2.06 -16.26 13.49
N TYR A 292 -2.71 -17.06 12.66
CA TYR A 292 -4.00 -17.69 13.00
C TYR A 292 -3.97 -19.18 12.61
N PRO A 293 -4.45 -20.09 13.46
CA PRO A 293 -4.60 -21.49 13.12
C PRO A 293 -5.77 -21.70 12.16
N VAL A 294 -5.59 -22.60 11.17
CA VAL A 294 -6.64 -23.07 10.26
C VAL A 294 -6.51 -24.59 10.15
N GLY A 295 -7.11 -25.31 11.08
CA GLY A 295 -6.80 -26.74 11.28
C GLY A 295 -5.34 -26.93 11.69
N ALA A 296 -4.60 -27.78 10.94
CA ALA A 296 -3.16 -27.95 11.09
C ALA A 296 -2.36 -26.90 10.30
N ALA A 297 -2.98 -26.25 9.31
CA ALA A 297 -2.39 -25.16 8.55
C ALA A 297 -2.31 -23.86 9.36
N ARG A 298 -1.57 -22.89 8.84
CA ARG A 298 -1.48 -21.54 9.40
C ARG A 298 -1.89 -20.49 8.38
N ALA A 299 -2.56 -19.45 8.86
CA ALA A 299 -2.84 -18.25 8.09
C ALA A 299 -2.13 -17.06 8.72
N VAL A 300 -1.57 -16.19 7.90
CA VAL A 300 -0.89 -14.96 8.37
C VAL A 300 -1.46 -13.74 7.66
N LEU A 301 -1.57 -12.63 8.38
CA LEU A 301 -1.92 -11.31 7.85
C LEU A 301 -0.66 -10.44 7.82
N LEU A 302 -0.41 -9.72 6.71
CA LEU A 302 0.73 -8.82 6.59
C LEU A 302 0.41 -7.58 5.71
N GLY A 303 1.22 -6.54 5.84
CA GLY A 303 1.02 -5.28 5.13
C GLY A 303 -0.34 -4.64 5.42
N ASP A 304 -0.94 -4.05 4.40
CA ASP A 304 -2.27 -3.42 4.51
C ASP A 304 -3.39 -4.42 4.79
N ALA A 305 -3.19 -5.70 4.54
CA ALA A 305 -4.14 -6.74 4.93
C ALA A 305 -4.22 -6.87 6.45
N LEU A 306 -3.11 -6.77 7.14
CA LEU A 306 -3.04 -6.72 8.60
C LEU A 306 -3.51 -5.37 9.14
N ALA A 307 -2.87 -4.28 8.67
CA ALA A 307 -3.05 -2.95 9.23
C ALA A 307 -2.68 -1.87 8.21
N PRO A 308 -3.65 -1.33 7.45
CA PRO A 308 -3.41 -0.18 6.61
C PRO A 308 -3.04 1.04 7.46
N VAL A 309 -2.03 1.76 7.04
CA VAL A 309 -1.54 2.98 7.70
C VAL A 309 -1.91 4.22 6.89
N ARG A 310 -2.01 5.38 7.56
CA ARG A 310 -2.25 6.64 6.86
C ARG A 310 -1.10 6.96 5.91
N PRO A 311 -1.38 7.52 4.72
CA PRO A 311 -0.37 7.71 3.65
C PRO A 311 0.80 8.63 4.04
N HIS A 312 0.60 9.58 4.96
CA HIS A 312 1.66 10.49 5.45
C HIS A 312 2.86 9.75 6.08
N THR A 313 2.64 8.53 6.58
CA THR A 313 3.69 7.74 7.24
C THR A 313 4.73 7.21 6.26
N ALA A 314 4.39 7.11 4.95
CA ALA A 314 5.15 6.38 3.94
C ALA A 314 5.46 4.91 4.34
N ARG A 315 4.71 4.32 5.31
CA ARG A 315 5.01 3.00 5.88
C ARG A 315 4.30 1.84 5.18
N GLY A 316 3.23 2.09 4.39
CA GLY A 316 2.38 1.01 3.87
C GLY A 316 3.14 -0.08 3.11
N ALA A 317 3.82 0.27 2.04
CA ALA A 317 4.62 -0.68 1.26
C ALA A 317 5.82 -1.22 2.05
N ASN A 318 6.50 -0.36 2.82
CA ASN A 318 7.65 -0.72 3.64
C ASN A 318 7.29 -1.78 4.70
N ASN A 319 6.19 -1.61 5.43
CA ASN A 319 5.72 -2.61 6.38
C ASN A 319 5.44 -3.96 5.71
N GLY A 320 4.80 -3.94 4.54
CA GLY A 320 4.49 -5.16 3.81
C GLY A 320 5.74 -5.91 3.33
N ILE A 321 6.73 -5.21 2.78
CA ILE A 321 7.98 -5.79 2.28
C ILE A 321 8.85 -6.33 3.42
N ASP A 322 9.01 -5.56 4.50
CA ASP A 322 9.81 -5.96 5.65
C ASP A 322 9.17 -7.16 6.38
N GLN A 323 7.85 -7.17 6.59
CA GLN A 323 7.13 -8.29 7.16
C GLN A 323 7.23 -9.55 6.30
N ALA A 324 7.18 -9.41 4.96
CA ALA A 324 7.36 -10.51 4.02
C ALA A 324 8.76 -11.13 4.14
N ALA A 325 9.80 -10.30 4.15
CA ALA A 325 11.17 -10.76 4.32
C ALA A 325 11.39 -11.47 5.66
N GLY A 326 10.84 -10.91 6.75
CA GLY A 326 10.90 -11.51 8.07
C GLY A 326 10.17 -12.84 8.17
N LEU A 327 8.99 -12.98 7.55
CA LEU A 327 8.24 -14.24 7.49
C LEU A 327 9.03 -15.34 6.79
N VAL A 328 9.53 -15.03 5.59
CA VAL A 328 10.31 -16.02 4.82
C VAL A 328 11.57 -16.43 5.56
N ASN A 329 12.26 -15.48 6.19
CA ASN A 329 13.44 -15.78 6.99
C ASN A 329 13.12 -16.71 8.18
N ALA A 330 12.02 -16.45 8.91
CA ALA A 330 11.58 -17.30 10.01
C ALA A 330 11.27 -18.74 9.55
N LEU A 331 10.57 -18.89 8.43
CA LEU A 331 10.22 -20.19 7.86
C LEU A 331 11.44 -20.92 7.25
N ALA A 332 12.37 -20.21 6.65
CA ALA A 332 13.62 -20.78 6.15
C ALA A 332 14.51 -21.30 7.31
N GLN A 333 14.56 -20.56 8.42
CA GLN A 333 15.27 -21.01 9.63
C GLN A 333 14.59 -22.21 10.28
N HIS A 334 13.24 -22.19 10.43
CA HIS A 334 12.46 -23.34 10.87
C HIS A 334 12.82 -24.62 10.08
N ARG A 335 12.83 -24.51 8.74
CA ARG A 335 13.17 -25.62 7.86
C ARG A 335 14.62 -26.09 8.04
N ARG A 336 15.58 -25.14 8.08
CA ARG A 336 17.01 -25.43 8.18
C ARG A 336 17.40 -26.11 9.50
N TYR A 337 16.81 -25.64 10.60
CA TYR A 337 17.18 -26.10 11.95
C TYR A 337 16.15 -27.06 12.55
N ARG A 338 15.11 -27.46 11.81
CA ARG A 338 14.00 -28.30 12.28
C ARG A 338 13.37 -27.75 13.57
N ALA A 339 13.32 -26.42 13.69
CA ALA A 339 12.70 -25.75 14.82
C ALA A 339 11.17 -25.96 14.77
N ASP A 340 10.49 -25.67 15.88
CA ASP A 340 9.03 -25.69 15.90
C ASP A 340 8.45 -24.60 15.00
N LEU A 341 7.41 -24.90 14.21
CA LEU A 341 6.78 -23.97 13.27
C LEU A 341 6.07 -22.84 14.02
N ASP A 342 5.33 -23.18 15.07
CA ASP A 342 4.59 -22.17 15.82
C ASP A 342 5.55 -21.23 16.54
N ALA A 343 6.64 -21.76 17.12
CA ALA A 343 7.68 -20.92 17.71
C ALA A 343 8.34 -19.98 16.69
N ALA A 344 8.58 -20.42 15.44
CA ALA A 344 9.13 -19.57 14.39
C ALA A 344 8.17 -18.44 14.00
N LEU A 345 6.88 -18.76 13.86
CA LEU A 345 5.83 -17.78 13.52
C LEU A 345 5.55 -16.83 14.69
N ASP A 346 5.57 -17.34 15.93
CA ASP A 346 5.43 -16.51 17.13
C ASP A 346 6.60 -15.52 17.29
N GLY A 347 7.82 -15.95 17.00
CA GLY A 347 8.99 -15.07 16.97
C GLY A 347 8.86 -13.97 15.90
N TRP A 348 8.35 -14.33 14.71
CA TRP A 348 8.05 -13.38 13.66
C TRP A 348 6.99 -12.35 14.09
N GLN A 349 5.85 -12.79 14.57
CA GLN A 349 4.78 -11.87 15.00
C GLN A 349 5.21 -11.00 16.18
N ALA A 350 5.93 -11.54 17.15
CA ALA A 350 6.44 -10.79 18.31
C ALA A 350 7.37 -9.65 17.89
N ARG A 351 8.16 -9.85 16.83
CA ARG A 351 9.00 -8.80 16.25
C ARG A 351 8.18 -7.67 15.59
N TYR A 352 7.14 -8.03 14.82
CA TYR A 352 6.46 -7.06 13.96
C TYR A 352 5.25 -6.37 14.59
N LEU A 353 4.58 -6.96 15.57
CA LEU A 353 3.44 -6.34 16.24
C LEU A 353 3.75 -4.95 16.82
N PRO A 354 4.88 -4.74 17.54
CA PRO A 354 5.21 -3.41 18.05
C PRO A 354 5.46 -2.39 16.93
N ILE A 355 6.11 -2.80 15.83
CA ILE A 355 6.38 -1.94 14.65
C ILE A 355 5.07 -1.51 13.99
N VAL A 356 4.12 -2.44 13.86
CA VAL A 356 2.79 -2.15 13.33
C VAL A 356 2.05 -1.17 14.23
N ALA A 357 2.05 -1.41 15.54
CA ALA A 357 1.41 -0.53 16.51
C ALA A 357 1.97 0.90 16.45
N GLN A 358 3.29 1.03 16.37
CA GLN A 358 3.96 2.33 16.20
C GLN A 358 3.57 3.01 14.88
N SER A 359 3.51 2.27 13.78
CA SER A 359 3.10 2.81 12.47
C SER A 359 1.65 3.30 12.48
N LEU A 360 0.77 2.61 13.21
CA LEU A 360 -0.62 3.01 13.38
C LEU A 360 -0.80 4.25 14.27
N GLN A 361 0.09 4.48 15.23
CA GLN A 361 0.09 5.68 16.06
C GLN A 361 0.64 6.89 15.30
N LEU A 362 1.66 6.70 14.48
CA LEU A 362 2.30 7.77 13.72
C LEU A 362 1.33 8.47 12.75
N GLY A 363 0.45 7.72 12.10
CA GLY A 363 -0.48 8.27 11.11
C GLY A 363 -1.42 9.35 11.67
N PRO A 364 -2.17 9.09 12.76
CA PRO A 364 -2.99 10.10 13.43
C PRO A 364 -2.18 11.30 13.93
N GLN A 365 -1.00 11.09 14.54
CA GLN A 365 -0.12 12.17 15.01
C GLN A 365 0.31 13.11 13.89
N LEU A 366 0.70 12.56 12.73
CA LEU A 366 1.05 13.38 11.56
C LEU A 366 -0.19 14.09 10.99
N GLY A 367 -1.33 13.43 10.93
CA GLY A 367 -2.58 14.05 10.50
C GLY A 367 -2.98 15.23 11.38
N GLU A 368 -2.92 15.05 12.70
CA GLU A 368 -3.19 16.12 13.70
C GLU A 368 -2.20 17.28 13.56
N ALA A 369 -0.90 17.00 13.40
CA ALA A 369 0.12 18.03 13.20
C ALA A 369 -0.12 18.87 11.92
N ILE A 370 -0.74 18.28 10.89
CA ILE A 370 -1.14 18.99 9.67
C ILE A 370 -2.46 19.75 9.88
N GLY A 371 -3.30 19.32 10.82
CA GLY A 371 -4.66 19.81 11.06
C GLY A 371 -5.73 19.02 10.32
N LEU A 372 -5.50 17.73 10.05
CA LEU A 372 -6.40 16.82 9.34
C LEU A 372 -7.01 15.76 10.26
N GLY A 373 -8.23 15.37 9.97
CA GLY A 373 -8.85 14.20 10.60
C GLY A 373 -9.46 14.50 11.97
N LEU A 374 -10.32 15.48 12.03
CA LEU A 374 -11.12 15.87 13.19
C LEU A 374 -12.12 14.79 13.60
#